data_4ba21117f259536cda8323a5b6c3b2fb
#
_entry.id   4ba21117f259536cda8323a5b6c3b2fb
#
_cell.length_a   1.000
_cell.length_b   1.000
_cell.length_c   1.000
_cell.angle_alpha   90.00
_cell.angle_beta   90.00
_cell.angle_gamma   90.00
#
_symmetry.space_group_name_H-M   'P 1'
#
loop_
_entity.id
_entity.type
_entity.pdbx_description
1 polymer ?
#
loop_
_entity_poly.entity_id
_entity_poly.type
_entity_poly.pdbx_seq_one_letter_code
_entity_poly.pdbx_strand_id
1 'polypeptide(L)'
;AANPELDPQNLRPGQTVAVPLGFPVVPTGIAFTSQVLELTLTGLLLRYPFLGSGAIGSSARGLPLLSVSIGEGETQVFYNAAHHANEWITTPLLLTFLEEYCLSLLDGDTLYGYDAAELYRRTTLSIVPMVDPDGVDLVTGYLHDGPWYQRARQWAESYPSIPFPEGWKANLN
;
A
#
# COMPACT_ATOMS: atom_id res chain seq x y z
N ALA A 1 -14.74 -22.90 -10.41
CA ALA A 1 -14.40 -23.42 -9.07
C ALA A 1 -12.89 -23.36 -8.90
N ALA A 2 -12.39 -22.93 -7.71
CA ALA A 2 -10.94 -22.79 -7.46
C ALA A 2 -10.20 -24.14 -7.36
N ASN A 3 -10.94 -25.22 -7.12
CA ASN A 3 -10.40 -26.57 -6.96
C ASN A 3 -11.33 -27.58 -7.66
N PRO A 4 -11.42 -27.58 -8.98
CA PRO A 4 -12.36 -28.44 -9.71
C PRO A 4 -12.01 -29.92 -9.58
N GLU A 5 -10.76 -30.26 -9.24
CA GLU A 5 -10.23 -31.61 -9.08
C GLU A 5 -10.34 -32.16 -7.65
N LEU A 6 -10.78 -31.35 -6.68
CA LEU A 6 -10.87 -31.76 -5.29
C LEU A 6 -12.29 -32.14 -4.89
N ASP A 7 -12.42 -33.29 -4.20
CA ASP A 7 -13.64 -33.66 -3.49
C ASP A 7 -13.64 -33.01 -2.10
N PRO A 8 -14.51 -32.02 -1.82
CA PRO A 8 -14.53 -31.31 -0.54
C PRO A 8 -14.88 -32.20 0.66
N GLN A 9 -15.46 -33.37 0.40
CA GLN A 9 -15.81 -34.35 1.46
C GLN A 9 -14.69 -35.37 1.73
N ASN A 10 -13.63 -35.35 0.91
CA ASN A 10 -12.54 -36.33 1.00
C ASN A 10 -11.15 -35.66 0.91
N LEU A 11 -10.96 -34.56 1.62
CA LEU A 11 -9.65 -33.89 1.70
C LEU A 11 -8.68 -34.71 2.55
N ARG A 12 -7.43 -34.83 2.08
CA ARG A 12 -6.37 -35.60 2.76
C ARG A 12 -5.28 -34.69 3.30
N PRO A 13 -4.64 -35.02 4.45
CA PRO A 13 -3.48 -34.30 4.92
C PRO A 13 -2.37 -34.23 3.85
N GLY A 14 -1.78 -33.04 3.67
CA GLY A 14 -0.76 -32.77 2.64
C GLY A 14 -1.30 -32.41 1.26
N GLN A 15 -2.59 -32.39 1.07
CA GLN A 15 -3.22 -31.93 -0.18
C GLN A 15 -3.19 -30.40 -0.25
N THR A 16 -2.78 -29.86 -1.40
CA THR A 16 -2.82 -28.41 -1.66
C THR A 16 -4.24 -28.01 -2.04
N VAL A 17 -4.78 -27.02 -1.35
CA VAL A 17 -6.11 -26.45 -1.60
C VAL A 17 -5.95 -24.97 -1.93
N ALA A 18 -6.44 -24.55 -3.10
CA ALA A 18 -6.54 -23.13 -3.42
C ALA A 18 -7.75 -22.55 -2.67
N VAL A 19 -7.49 -21.60 -1.77
CA VAL A 19 -8.55 -20.88 -1.05
C VAL A 19 -8.79 -19.57 -1.82
N PRO A 20 -9.93 -19.41 -2.53
CA PRO A 20 -10.24 -18.16 -3.20
C PRO A 20 -10.52 -17.11 -2.12
N LEU A 21 -9.66 -16.11 -2.04
CA LEU A 21 -9.89 -14.94 -1.19
C LEU A 21 -10.95 -14.06 -1.88
N GLY A 22 -12.20 -14.17 -1.47
CA GLY A 22 -13.32 -13.39 -1.98
C GLY A 22 -13.45 -12.00 -1.35
N PHE A 23 -12.41 -11.52 -0.65
CA PHE A 23 -12.38 -10.20 -0.01
C PHE A 23 -11.17 -9.38 -0.50
N PRO A 24 -11.26 -8.04 -0.48
CA PRO A 24 -10.14 -7.17 -0.82
C PRO A 24 -8.92 -7.42 0.09
N VAL A 25 -7.71 -7.32 -0.48
CA VAL A 25 -6.46 -7.37 0.30
C VAL A 25 -6.25 -6.07 1.06
N VAL A 26 -6.64 -4.94 0.45
CA VAL A 26 -6.51 -3.62 1.08
C VAL A 26 -7.54 -3.48 2.21
N PRO A 27 -7.10 -3.36 3.47
CA PRO A 27 -8.03 -3.27 4.59
C PRO A 27 -8.70 -1.89 4.62
N THR A 28 -9.94 -1.87 5.16
CA THR A 28 -10.72 -0.65 5.36
C THR A 28 -11.05 -0.43 6.84
N GLY A 29 -11.34 0.82 7.22
CA GLY A 29 -11.79 1.14 8.58
C GLY A 29 -10.71 1.11 9.66
N ILE A 30 -9.44 1.07 9.28
CA ILE A 30 -8.29 1.14 10.20
C ILE A 30 -7.33 2.25 9.79
N ALA A 31 -6.56 2.76 10.76
CA ALA A 31 -5.46 3.67 10.47
C ALA A 31 -4.37 2.95 9.68
N PHE A 32 -3.88 3.58 8.62
CA PHE A 32 -2.94 2.96 7.70
C PHE A 32 -1.51 3.37 8.08
N THR A 33 -0.87 2.58 8.92
CA THR A 33 0.52 2.77 9.37
C THR A 33 1.53 2.22 8.37
N SER A 34 2.82 2.50 8.58
CA SER A 34 3.89 1.89 7.77
C SER A 34 3.87 0.35 7.82
N GLN A 35 3.55 -0.23 8.98
CA GLN A 35 3.43 -1.68 9.14
C GLN A 35 2.22 -2.25 8.38
N VAL A 36 1.07 -1.56 8.42
CA VAL A 36 -0.12 -1.98 7.66
C VAL A 36 0.15 -1.91 6.17
N LEU A 37 0.90 -0.89 5.70
CA LEU A 37 1.34 -0.80 4.32
C LEU A 37 2.18 -2.02 3.91
N GLU A 38 3.21 -2.36 4.69
CA GLU A 38 4.10 -3.50 4.39
C GLU A 38 3.33 -4.82 4.29
N LEU A 39 2.42 -5.08 5.25
CA LEU A 39 1.56 -6.27 5.23
C LEU A 39 0.62 -6.28 4.03
N THR A 40 0.02 -5.13 3.71
CA THR A 40 -0.90 -5.00 2.56
C THR A 40 -0.17 -5.24 1.24
N LEU A 41 1.01 -4.63 1.04
CA LEU A 41 1.82 -4.86 -0.15
C LEU A 41 2.26 -6.32 -0.27
N THR A 42 2.66 -6.95 0.85
CA THR A 42 2.96 -8.38 0.86
C THR A 42 1.76 -9.20 0.39
N GLY A 43 0.57 -8.90 0.87
CA GLY A 43 -0.67 -9.57 0.46
C GLY A 43 -0.99 -9.36 -1.03
N LEU A 44 -0.84 -8.13 -1.52
CA LEU A 44 -1.05 -7.81 -2.94
C LEU A 44 -0.07 -8.54 -3.85
N LEU A 45 1.22 -8.56 -3.50
CA LEU A 45 2.26 -9.25 -4.28
C LEU A 45 2.07 -10.77 -4.31
N LEU A 46 1.60 -11.36 -3.22
CA LEU A 46 1.26 -12.79 -3.16
C LEU A 46 0.03 -13.12 -4.01
N ARG A 47 -0.97 -12.25 -4.01
CA ARG A 47 -2.21 -12.44 -4.77
C ARG A 47 -2.05 -12.14 -6.26
N TYR A 48 -1.23 -11.14 -6.59
CA TYR A 48 -1.03 -10.63 -7.95
C TYR A 48 0.46 -10.71 -8.33
N PRO A 49 0.98 -11.90 -8.68
CA PRO A 49 2.41 -12.13 -8.90
C PRO A 49 3.00 -11.41 -10.12
N PHE A 50 2.17 -10.76 -10.94
CA PHE A 50 2.60 -9.90 -12.04
C PHE A 50 2.93 -8.45 -11.59
N LEU A 51 2.71 -8.10 -10.33
CA LEU A 51 3.15 -6.84 -9.78
C LEU A 51 4.67 -6.84 -9.57
N GLY A 52 5.31 -5.76 -9.97
CA GLY A 52 6.69 -5.48 -9.59
C GLY A 52 6.74 -4.82 -8.21
N SER A 53 7.83 -5.01 -7.48
CA SER A 53 8.05 -4.37 -6.18
C SER A 53 9.48 -3.90 -6.00
N GLY A 54 9.67 -2.87 -5.16
CA GLY A 54 10.97 -2.31 -4.85
C GLY A 54 10.90 -1.29 -3.71
N ALA A 55 11.99 -0.53 -3.57
CA ALA A 55 12.04 0.65 -2.72
C ALA A 55 12.82 1.75 -3.45
N ILE A 56 12.38 2.99 -3.32
CA ILE A 56 13.02 4.16 -3.94
C ILE A 56 14.03 4.84 -3.01
N GLY A 57 14.12 4.42 -1.76
CA GLY A 57 14.98 5.00 -0.74
C GLY A 57 14.54 4.59 0.66
N SER A 58 14.94 5.38 1.64
CA SER A 58 14.60 5.18 3.04
C SER A 58 14.20 6.50 3.70
N SER A 59 13.29 6.43 4.67
CA SER A 59 12.89 7.56 5.52
C SER A 59 14.01 7.97 6.48
N ALA A 60 13.81 9.03 7.25
CA ALA A 60 14.73 9.47 8.29
C ALA A 60 14.97 8.43 9.40
N ARG A 61 13.96 7.59 9.69
CA ARG A 61 14.08 6.45 10.63
C ARG A 61 14.70 5.20 9.99
N GLY A 62 14.95 5.22 8.69
CA GLY A 62 15.47 4.08 7.94
C GLY A 62 14.38 3.10 7.45
N LEU A 63 13.10 3.48 7.51
CA LEU A 63 12.03 2.67 6.93
C LEU A 63 12.11 2.73 5.40
N PRO A 64 11.92 1.61 4.67
CA PRO A 64 11.96 1.62 3.23
C PRO A 64 10.80 2.44 2.65
N LEU A 65 11.07 3.28 1.66
CA LEU A 65 10.06 3.92 0.83
C LEU A 65 9.64 2.92 -0.24
N LEU A 66 8.65 2.10 0.09
CA LEU A 66 8.21 0.98 -0.73
C LEU A 66 7.57 1.46 -2.03
N SER A 67 7.83 0.72 -3.11
CA SER A 67 7.22 0.95 -4.41
C SER A 67 6.63 -0.34 -4.97
N VAL A 68 5.59 -0.19 -5.78
CA VAL A 68 4.94 -1.27 -6.51
C VAL A 68 4.67 -0.79 -7.94
N SER A 69 4.71 -1.70 -8.91
CA SER A 69 4.42 -1.35 -10.30
C SER A 69 3.51 -2.36 -10.97
N ILE A 70 2.75 -1.89 -11.96
CA ILE A 70 1.87 -2.69 -12.81
C ILE A 70 1.98 -2.22 -14.25
N GLY A 71 1.99 -3.17 -15.18
CA GLY A 71 2.08 -2.92 -16.62
C GLY A 71 3.50 -3.14 -17.18
N GLU A 72 3.57 -3.23 -18.51
CA GLU A 72 4.80 -3.51 -19.26
C GLU A 72 5.03 -2.55 -20.43
N GLY A 73 4.21 -1.51 -20.52
CA GLY A 73 4.25 -0.55 -21.62
C GLY A 73 5.34 0.50 -21.47
N GLU A 74 5.67 1.14 -22.60
CA GLU A 74 6.71 2.17 -22.65
C GLU A 74 6.29 3.50 -21.99
N THR A 75 4.97 3.79 -21.93
CA THR A 75 4.48 5.01 -21.29
C THR A 75 4.57 4.89 -19.78
N GLN A 76 5.46 5.68 -19.19
CA GLN A 76 5.68 5.68 -17.75
C GLN A 76 4.71 6.62 -17.04
N VAL A 77 4.01 6.10 -16.04
CA VAL A 77 3.11 6.86 -15.16
C VAL A 77 3.56 6.68 -13.73
N PHE A 78 3.54 7.74 -12.94
CA PHE A 78 3.96 7.72 -11.55
C PHE A 78 2.88 8.32 -10.66
N TYR A 79 2.51 7.58 -9.61
CA TYR A 79 1.64 8.06 -8.54
C TYR A 79 2.32 7.89 -7.19
N ASN A 80 2.04 8.83 -6.29
CA ASN A 80 2.44 8.70 -4.89
C ASN A 80 1.29 9.13 -3.96
N ALA A 81 1.38 8.71 -2.70
CA ALA A 81 0.41 9.02 -1.66
C ALA A 81 1.10 9.29 -0.33
N ALA A 82 0.36 9.81 0.64
CA ALA A 82 0.86 10.19 1.96
C ALA A 82 2.17 10.98 1.87
N HIS A 83 2.18 11.99 1.00
CA HIS A 83 3.30 12.93 0.87
C HIS A 83 3.41 13.81 2.11
N HIS A 84 2.29 14.14 2.68
CA HIS A 84 2.17 14.72 4.02
C HIS A 84 1.50 13.72 4.96
N ALA A 85 2.00 13.61 6.17
CA ALA A 85 1.60 12.61 7.16
C ALA A 85 0.10 12.56 7.49
N ASN A 86 -0.56 13.72 7.57
CA ASN A 86 -2.00 13.81 7.85
C ASN A 86 -2.88 13.21 6.74
N GLU A 87 -2.32 13.06 5.56
CA GLU A 87 -3.02 12.56 4.37
C GLU A 87 -2.86 11.05 4.20
N TRP A 88 -2.59 10.33 5.29
CA TRP A 88 -2.39 8.87 5.28
C TRP A 88 -3.53 8.10 4.59
N ILE A 89 -4.75 8.67 4.57
CA ILE A 89 -5.90 8.09 3.89
C ILE A 89 -5.68 7.94 2.36
N THR A 90 -4.77 8.70 1.78
CA THR A 90 -4.44 8.58 0.35
C THR A 90 -3.69 7.28 0.04
N THR A 91 -3.01 6.68 1.02
CA THR A 91 -2.35 5.37 0.87
C THR A 91 -3.35 4.25 0.57
N PRO A 92 -4.34 3.93 1.43
CA PRO A 92 -5.32 2.90 1.11
C PRO A 92 -6.14 3.23 -0.14
N LEU A 93 -6.42 4.51 -0.42
CA LEU A 93 -7.10 4.91 -1.65
C LEU A 93 -6.31 4.46 -2.90
N LEU A 94 -5.00 4.77 -2.92
CA LEU A 94 -4.13 4.42 -4.05
C LEU A 94 -3.93 2.91 -4.18
N LEU A 95 -3.86 2.18 -3.05
CA LEU A 95 -3.75 0.72 -3.06
C LEU A 95 -5.06 0.05 -3.49
N THR A 96 -6.22 0.61 -3.13
CA THR A 96 -7.53 0.13 -3.62
C THR A 96 -7.62 0.29 -5.14
N PHE A 97 -7.20 1.45 -5.66
CA PHE A 97 -7.10 1.65 -7.11
C PHE A 97 -6.20 0.60 -7.78
N LEU A 98 -5.04 0.30 -7.18
CA LEU A 98 -4.14 -0.74 -7.69
C LEU A 98 -4.81 -2.13 -7.68
N GLU A 99 -5.50 -2.48 -6.60
CA GLU A 99 -6.20 -3.76 -6.48
C GLU A 99 -7.35 -3.86 -7.49
N GLU A 100 -8.13 -2.81 -7.70
CA GLU A 100 -9.16 -2.74 -8.74
C GLU A 100 -8.57 -2.92 -10.14
N TYR A 101 -7.40 -2.31 -10.41
CA TYR A 101 -6.71 -2.51 -11.68
C TYR A 101 -6.29 -3.98 -11.87
N CYS A 102 -5.73 -4.60 -10.84
CA CYS A 102 -5.36 -6.02 -10.87
C CYS A 102 -6.57 -6.92 -11.16
N LEU A 103 -7.69 -6.67 -10.50
CA LEU A 103 -8.93 -7.41 -10.68
C LEU A 103 -9.50 -7.24 -12.10
N SER A 104 -9.61 -5.99 -12.57
CA SER A 104 -10.07 -5.71 -13.94
C SER A 104 -9.21 -6.39 -14.99
N LEU A 105 -7.88 -6.42 -14.78
CA LEU A 105 -6.95 -7.11 -15.67
C LEU A 105 -7.18 -8.62 -15.71
N LEU A 106 -7.39 -9.25 -14.55
CA LEU A 106 -7.62 -10.70 -14.43
C LEU A 106 -8.98 -11.11 -14.98
N ASP A 107 -10.00 -10.29 -14.79
CA ASP A 107 -11.36 -10.56 -15.24
C ASP A 107 -11.56 -10.22 -16.74
N GLY A 108 -10.58 -9.57 -17.38
CA GLY A 108 -10.68 -9.10 -18.77
C GLY A 108 -11.69 -7.98 -18.92
N ASP A 109 -11.83 -7.14 -17.91
CA ASP A 109 -12.83 -6.07 -17.82
C ASP A 109 -12.16 -4.68 -18.04
N THR A 110 -12.94 -3.64 -17.86
CA THR A 110 -12.48 -2.25 -17.94
C THR A 110 -12.18 -1.69 -16.56
N LEU A 111 -11.15 -0.86 -16.50
CA LEU A 111 -10.85 0.00 -15.36
C LEU A 111 -11.37 1.41 -15.69
N TYR A 112 -12.46 1.82 -15.02
CA TYR A 112 -13.13 3.12 -15.24
C TYR A 112 -13.42 3.45 -16.72
N GLY A 113 -13.81 2.41 -17.49
CA GLY A 113 -14.17 2.56 -18.90
C GLY A 113 -13.01 2.39 -19.89
N TYR A 114 -11.80 2.13 -19.42
CA TYR A 114 -10.64 1.81 -20.24
C TYR A 114 -10.33 0.31 -20.17
N ASP A 115 -10.03 -0.32 -21.29
CA ASP A 115 -9.61 -1.72 -21.36
C ASP A 115 -8.36 -1.93 -20.49
N ALA A 116 -8.48 -2.76 -19.44
CA ALA A 116 -7.40 -2.97 -18.46
C ALA A 116 -6.20 -3.66 -19.08
N ALA A 117 -6.42 -4.59 -20.03
CA ALA A 117 -5.34 -5.28 -20.74
C ALA A 117 -4.62 -4.34 -21.72
N GLU A 118 -5.33 -3.41 -22.34
CA GLU A 118 -4.72 -2.37 -23.18
C GLU A 118 -3.87 -1.40 -22.32
N LEU A 119 -4.38 -0.95 -21.18
CA LEU A 119 -3.60 -0.14 -20.24
C LEU A 119 -2.32 -0.86 -19.81
N TYR A 120 -2.41 -2.13 -19.45
CA TYR A 120 -1.28 -2.96 -19.03
C TYR A 120 -0.17 -3.02 -20.09
N ARG A 121 -0.56 -3.26 -21.36
CA ARG A 121 0.40 -3.35 -22.48
C ARG A 121 1.01 -2.02 -22.89
N ARG A 122 0.33 -0.89 -22.67
CA ARG A 122 0.77 0.44 -23.15
C ARG A 122 1.46 1.27 -22.09
N THR A 123 1.18 1.02 -20.82
CA THR A 123 1.69 1.83 -19.72
C THR A 123 2.42 0.96 -18.69
N THR A 124 3.36 1.57 -18.01
CA THR A 124 3.92 1.06 -16.75
C THR A 124 3.62 2.08 -15.66
N LEU A 125 2.74 1.71 -14.75
CA LEU A 125 2.39 2.53 -13.59
C LEU A 125 3.27 2.15 -12.41
N SER A 126 4.06 3.11 -11.92
CA SER A 126 4.86 3.00 -10.70
C SER A 126 4.18 3.77 -9.57
N ILE A 127 4.05 3.15 -8.42
CA ILE A 127 3.34 3.69 -7.26
C ILE A 127 4.27 3.70 -6.05
N VAL A 128 4.33 4.83 -5.33
CA VAL A 128 4.91 4.94 -3.99
C VAL A 128 3.76 5.24 -3.01
N PRO A 129 3.21 4.23 -2.34
CA PRO A 129 1.97 4.39 -1.59
C PRO A 129 2.08 5.25 -0.33
N MET A 130 3.29 5.45 0.20
CA MET A 130 3.53 6.25 1.39
C MET A 130 4.91 6.89 1.32
N VAL A 131 4.94 8.20 1.07
CA VAL A 131 6.19 8.96 0.93
C VAL A 131 6.76 9.36 2.30
N ASP A 132 5.87 9.65 3.28
CA ASP A 132 6.26 10.01 4.66
C ASP A 132 5.81 8.95 5.68
N PRO A 133 6.43 7.75 5.71
CA PRO A 133 6.04 6.70 6.67
C PRO A 133 6.31 7.09 8.12
N ASP A 134 7.33 7.89 8.40
CA ASP A 134 7.67 8.32 9.76
C ASP A 134 6.62 9.27 10.33
N GLY A 135 6.19 10.22 9.51
CA GLY A 135 5.14 11.16 9.88
C GLY A 135 3.78 10.48 9.97
N VAL A 136 3.46 9.58 9.05
CA VAL A 136 2.22 8.77 9.11
C VAL A 136 2.17 7.96 10.40
N ASP A 137 3.25 7.29 10.78
CA ASP A 137 3.32 6.53 12.05
C ASP A 137 3.11 7.44 13.27
N LEU A 138 3.60 8.68 13.21
CA LEU A 138 3.42 9.65 14.27
C LEU A 138 1.95 10.09 14.38
N VAL A 139 1.31 10.48 13.27
CA VAL A 139 -0.08 10.95 13.22
C VAL A 139 -1.06 9.86 13.60
N THR A 140 -0.82 8.63 13.16
CA THR A 140 -1.68 7.48 13.47
C THR A 140 -1.48 6.93 14.88
N GLY A 141 -0.48 7.44 15.62
CA GLY A 141 -0.14 6.99 16.96
C GLY A 141 0.64 5.67 17.01
N TYR A 142 1.06 5.14 15.88
CA TYR A 142 1.92 3.96 15.83
C TYR A 142 3.31 4.27 16.37
N LEU A 143 3.88 5.42 16.00
CA LEU A 143 5.08 6.00 16.63
C LEU A 143 4.64 6.87 17.83
N HIS A 144 4.68 6.31 19.04
CA HIS A 144 4.19 6.99 20.26
C HIS A 144 5.22 7.04 21.40
N ASP A 145 6.40 6.44 21.21
CA ASP A 145 7.50 6.44 22.18
C ASP A 145 8.89 6.39 21.52
N GLY A 146 9.93 6.29 22.33
CA GLY A 146 11.30 6.18 21.89
C GLY A 146 11.98 7.49 21.47
N PRO A 147 13.27 7.41 21.05
CA PRO A 147 14.10 8.60 20.80
C PRO A 147 13.56 9.49 19.67
N TRP A 148 13.02 8.89 18.61
CA TRP A 148 12.45 9.64 17.48
C TRP A 148 11.19 10.39 17.85
N TYR A 149 10.29 9.77 18.61
CA TYR A 149 9.10 10.43 19.14
C TYR A 149 9.46 11.62 20.04
N GLN A 150 10.43 11.43 20.97
CA GLN A 150 10.87 12.50 21.85
C GLN A 150 11.51 13.66 21.06
N ARG A 151 12.29 13.37 20.04
CA ARG A 151 12.88 14.37 19.14
C ARG A 151 11.82 15.17 18.40
N ALA A 152 10.80 14.50 17.85
CA ALA A 152 9.67 15.16 17.18
C ALA A 152 8.91 16.07 18.14
N ARG A 153 8.67 15.62 19.37
CA ARG A 153 8.04 16.44 20.42
C ARG A 153 8.86 17.70 20.75
N GLN A 154 10.15 17.56 21.02
CA GLN A 154 11.01 18.71 21.31
C GLN A 154 11.03 19.73 20.17
N TRP A 155 11.11 19.25 18.95
CA TRP A 155 11.02 20.12 17.78
C TRP A 155 9.66 20.84 17.70
N ALA A 156 8.57 20.12 17.95
CA ALA A 156 7.22 20.67 17.94
C ALA A 156 6.97 21.75 19.01
N GLU A 157 7.66 21.70 20.15
CA GLU A 157 7.58 22.71 21.21
C GLU A 157 8.01 24.11 20.72
N SER A 158 8.85 24.20 19.71
CA SER A 158 9.22 25.44 19.06
C SER A 158 8.06 26.11 18.29
N TYR A 159 6.97 25.39 18.06
CA TYR A 159 5.81 25.84 17.29
C TYR A 159 4.50 25.50 18.02
N PRO A 160 4.21 26.15 19.15
CA PRO A 160 3.10 25.78 20.04
C PRO A 160 1.71 26.03 19.47
N SER A 161 1.60 26.82 18.38
CA SER A 161 0.31 27.15 17.75
C SER A 161 -0.38 26.01 17.03
N ILE A 162 0.33 24.89 16.79
CA ILE A 162 -0.21 23.70 16.13
C ILE A 162 -0.09 22.53 17.11
N PRO A 163 -1.19 21.81 17.41
CA PRO A 163 -1.14 20.64 18.26
C PRO A 163 -0.18 19.58 17.73
N PHE A 164 0.57 18.93 18.63
CA PHE A 164 1.39 17.78 18.27
C PHE A 164 0.54 16.49 18.41
N PRO A 165 0.62 15.56 17.44
CA PRO A 165 1.46 15.49 16.25
C PRO A 165 0.78 15.96 14.95
N GLU A 166 -0.18 16.86 15.03
CA GLU A 166 -1.01 17.28 13.90
C GLU A 166 -0.32 18.23 12.92
N GLY A 167 -0.92 18.38 11.75
CA GLY A 167 -0.50 19.30 10.69
C GLY A 167 0.89 19.00 10.15
N TRP A 168 1.57 20.04 9.73
CA TRP A 168 2.93 19.95 9.14
C TRP A 168 4.00 19.44 10.12
N LYS A 169 3.74 19.47 11.43
CA LYS A 169 4.65 18.92 12.45
C LYS A 169 4.83 17.41 12.37
N ALA A 170 3.95 16.71 11.69
CA ALA A 170 4.05 15.29 11.44
C ALA A 170 4.86 14.94 10.19
N ASN A 171 5.25 15.92 9.37
CA ASN A 171 6.11 15.70 8.22
C ASN A 171 7.56 15.57 8.69
N LEU A 172 8.07 14.36 8.72
CA LEU A 172 9.40 14.00 9.21
C LEU A 172 10.40 13.69 8.09
N ASN A 173 10.12 14.11 6.88
CA ASN A 173 10.98 13.89 5.69
C ASN A 173 12.19 14.81 5.69
#